data_034e937658eb7b36ffd038e465016c19
#
_entry.id   034e937658eb7b36ffd038e465016c19
#
_cell.length_a   1.000
_cell.length_b   1.000
_cell.length_c   1.000
_cell.angle_alpha   90.00
_cell.angle_beta   90.00
_cell.angle_gamma   90.00
#
_symmetry.space_group_name_H-M   'P 1'
#
loop_
_entity.id
_entity.type
_entity.pdbx_description
1 polymer ?
#
loop_
_entity_poly.entity_id
_entity_poly.type
_entity_poly.pdbx_seq_one_letter_code
_entity_poly.pdbx_strand_id
1 'polypeptide(L)'
;MNLLLESLKALLFGIVEGVTEWLPISSTGHMILLDEFVQLQMTDAFKSMFEVVIQLGAILAVVVLYFSKLWPFKKPKKGEGFVGLFKMETVMLWLKVVVAILPSAIVGIPFDDWMDAHLHNAPVVAAMLVI
;
A
#
# COMPACT_ATOMS: atom_id res chain seq x y z
N MET A 1 26.27 -9.18 13.95
CA MET A 1 25.32 -8.51 13.01
C MET A 1 25.92 -7.18 12.62
N ASN A 2 26.14 -6.95 11.34
CA ASN A 2 26.69 -5.66 10.88
C ASN A 2 25.52 -4.68 10.70
N LEU A 3 25.32 -3.80 11.68
CA LEU A 3 24.19 -2.86 11.69
C LEU A 3 24.11 -2.02 10.40
N LEU A 4 25.26 -1.61 9.86
CA LEU A 4 25.31 -0.84 8.63
C LEU A 4 24.75 -1.64 7.45
N LEU A 5 25.13 -2.92 7.34
CA LEU A 5 24.64 -3.78 6.24
C LEU A 5 23.13 -4.00 6.34
N GLU A 6 22.60 -4.28 7.54
CA GLU A 6 21.16 -4.45 7.73
C GLU A 6 20.39 -3.15 7.47
N SER A 7 20.95 -2.00 7.84
CA SER A 7 20.35 -0.70 7.51
C SER A 7 20.31 -0.43 5.99
N LEU A 8 21.37 -0.82 5.26
CA LEU A 8 21.40 -0.69 3.80
C LEU A 8 20.38 -1.61 3.11
N LYS A 9 20.24 -2.85 3.61
CA LYS A 9 19.19 -3.76 3.13
C LYS A 9 17.80 -3.19 3.40
N ALA A 10 17.53 -2.73 4.63
CA ALA A 10 16.25 -2.10 4.97
C ALA A 10 15.94 -0.87 4.10
N LEU A 11 16.96 -0.05 3.80
CA LEU A 11 16.82 1.07 2.87
C LEU A 11 16.46 0.60 1.46
N LEU A 12 17.09 -0.47 0.98
CA LEU A 12 16.77 -1.06 -0.33
C LEU A 12 15.31 -1.53 -0.39
N PHE A 13 14.83 -2.24 0.64
CA PHE A 13 13.43 -2.64 0.75
C PHE A 13 12.49 -1.43 0.71
N GLY A 14 12.78 -0.38 1.47
CA GLY A 14 11.99 0.85 1.48
C GLY A 14 11.98 1.57 0.13
N ILE A 15 13.08 1.55 -0.63
CA ILE A 15 13.13 2.12 -1.99
C ILE A 15 12.29 1.30 -2.96
N VAL A 16 12.42 -0.03 -2.94
CA VAL A 16 11.65 -0.90 -3.84
C VAL A 16 10.16 -0.78 -3.53
N GLU A 17 9.77 -0.81 -2.25
CA GLU A 17 8.39 -0.58 -1.81
C GLU A 17 7.86 0.77 -2.31
N GLY A 18 8.60 1.86 -2.04
CA GLY A 18 8.20 3.21 -2.44
C GLY A 18 8.05 3.40 -3.96
N VAL A 19 8.77 2.64 -4.78
CA VAL A 19 8.63 2.66 -6.24
C VAL A 19 7.48 1.78 -6.71
N THR A 20 7.40 0.54 -6.20
CA THR A 20 6.45 -0.46 -6.69
C THR A 20 5.03 -0.24 -6.18
N GLU A 21 4.86 0.37 -5.01
CA GLU A 21 3.54 0.72 -4.46
C GLU A 21 2.79 1.76 -5.31
N TRP A 22 3.54 2.60 -6.03
CA TRP A 22 2.94 3.63 -6.89
C TRP A 22 2.66 3.14 -8.31
N LEU A 23 3.15 1.95 -8.64
CA LEU A 23 2.95 1.32 -9.94
C LEU A 23 1.97 0.14 -9.78
N PRO A 24 1.14 -0.15 -10.78
CA PRO A 24 0.20 -1.28 -10.72
C PRO A 24 0.91 -2.63 -10.98
N ILE A 25 1.97 -2.93 -10.22
CA ILE A 25 2.86 -4.09 -10.44
C ILE A 25 3.03 -4.97 -9.20
N SER A 26 2.23 -4.80 -8.14
CA SER A 26 2.29 -5.52 -6.87
C SER A 26 3.60 -5.30 -6.10
N SER A 27 3.59 -4.37 -5.14
CA SER A 27 4.72 -4.13 -4.22
C SER A 27 5.03 -5.36 -3.37
N THR A 28 4.01 -6.01 -2.81
CA THR A 28 4.15 -7.25 -2.02
C THR A 28 4.87 -8.34 -2.81
N GLY A 29 4.52 -8.54 -4.09
CA GLY A 29 5.20 -9.50 -4.94
C GLY A 29 6.69 -9.18 -5.11
N HIS A 30 7.05 -7.91 -5.25
CA HIS A 30 8.45 -7.50 -5.35
C HIS A 30 9.20 -7.66 -4.02
N MET A 31 8.54 -7.44 -2.87
CA MET A 31 9.14 -7.68 -1.56
C MET A 31 9.45 -9.16 -1.35
N ILE A 32 8.53 -10.07 -1.69
CA ILE A 32 8.73 -11.51 -1.60
C ILE A 32 9.94 -11.94 -2.47
N LEU A 33 10.03 -11.45 -3.70
CA LEU A 33 11.16 -11.79 -4.57
C LEU A 33 12.47 -11.17 -4.09
N LEU A 34 12.45 -9.94 -3.60
CA LEU A 34 13.65 -9.28 -3.07
C LEU A 34 14.20 -10.04 -1.85
N ASP A 35 13.31 -10.55 -0.99
CA ASP A 35 13.69 -11.30 0.19
C ASP A 35 14.42 -12.63 -0.10
N GLU A 36 14.16 -13.25 -1.24
CA GLU A 36 14.90 -14.43 -1.69
C GLU A 36 16.41 -14.13 -1.91
N PHE A 37 16.73 -12.90 -2.29
CA PHE A 37 18.12 -12.51 -2.59
C PHE A 37 18.77 -11.70 -1.48
N VAL A 38 17.98 -10.90 -0.77
CA VAL A 38 18.45 -9.93 0.22
C VAL A 38 17.69 -10.14 1.53
N GLN A 39 18.03 -11.22 2.23
CA GLN A 39 17.40 -11.57 3.51
C GLN A 39 17.76 -10.57 4.61
N LEU A 40 16.73 -9.99 5.25
CA LEU A 40 16.89 -9.22 6.47
C LEU A 40 17.05 -10.17 7.67
N GLN A 41 18.11 -9.96 8.45
CA GLN A 41 18.39 -10.77 9.64
C GLN A 41 17.56 -10.28 10.84
N MET A 42 16.25 -10.48 10.76
CA MET A 42 15.25 -10.05 11.73
C MET A 42 14.31 -11.20 12.05
N THR A 43 13.57 -11.08 13.15
CA THR A 43 12.48 -12.04 13.45
C THR A 43 11.32 -11.86 12.48
N ASP A 44 10.58 -12.93 12.18
CA ASP A 44 9.44 -12.87 11.26
C ASP A 44 8.41 -11.82 11.69
N ALA A 45 8.12 -11.72 12.99
CA ALA A 45 7.22 -10.71 13.52
C ALA A 45 7.70 -9.28 13.26
N PHE A 46 9.02 -9.02 13.38
CA PHE A 46 9.58 -7.71 13.08
C PHE A 46 9.56 -7.42 11.58
N LYS A 47 9.83 -8.43 10.75
CA LYS A 47 9.80 -8.31 9.29
C LYS A 47 8.41 -7.94 8.81
N SER A 48 7.36 -8.65 9.26
CA SER A 48 5.97 -8.32 8.93
C SER A 48 5.59 -6.90 9.36
N MET A 49 5.99 -6.49 10.56
CA MET A 49 5.77 -5.11 11.03
C MET A 49 6.53 -4.10 10.14
N PHE A 50 7.78 -4.39 9.77
CA PHE A 50 8.59 -3.50 8.94
C PHE A 50 7.97 -3.29 7.56
N GLU A 51 7.49 -4.35 6.91
CA GLU A 51 6.80 -4.29 5.61
C GLU A 51 5.56 -3.39 5.68
N VAL A 52 4.73 -3.55 6.70
CA VAL A 52 3.56 -2.67 6.93
C VAL A 52 3.97 -1.21 7.13
N VAL A 53 5.07 -0.95 7.85
CA VAL A 53 5.54 0.42 8.12
C VAL A 53 6.06 1.10 6.86
N ILE A 54 6.85 0.40 6.02
CA ILE A 54 7.34 0.99 4.76
C ILE A 54 6.21 1.22 3.76
N GLN A 55 5.24 0.32 3.69
CA GLN A 55 4.01 0.48 2.89
C GLN A 55 3.20 1.70 3.37
N LEU A 56 3.01 1.86 4.67
CA LEU A 56 2.37 3.05 5.23
C LEU A 56 3.11 4.33 4.84
N GLY A 57 4.45 4.30 4.84
CA GLY A 57 5.28 5.42 4.39
C GLY A 57 4.99 5.80 2.93
N ALA A 58 4.92 4.82 2.03
CA ALA A 58 4.59 5.02 0.62
C ALA A 58 3.19 5.61 0.44
N ILE A 59 2.19 5.09 1.16
CA ILE A 59 0.81 5.59 1.14
C ILE A 59 0.74 7.04 1.67
N LEU A 60 1.42 7.35 2.77
CA LEU A 60 1.46 8.70 3.33
C LEU A 60 2.08 9.72 2.37
N ALA A 61 3.05 9.34 1.56
CA ALA A 61 3.60 10.21 0.53
C ALA A 61 2.52 10.65 -0.48
N VAL A 62 1.64 9.74 -0.91
CA VAL A 62 0.48 10.08 -1.76
C VAL A 62 -0.48 11.03 -1.04
N VAL A 63 -0.78 10.76 0.22
CA VAL A 63 -1.67 11.63 1.02
C VAL A 63 -1.10 13.05 1.11
N VAL A 64 0.20 13.18 1.36
CA VAL A 64 0.86 14.50 1.44
C VAL A 64 0.85 15.22 0.09
N LEU A 65 1.25 14.55 -1.00
CA LEU A 65 1.33 15.13 -2.33
C LEU A 65 -0.04 15.55 -2.89
N TYR A 66 -1.07 14.76 -2.62
CA TYR A 66 -2.42 14.99 -3.12
C TYR A 66 -3.40 15.50 -2.06
N PHE A 67 -2.89 15.98 -0.92
CA PHE A 67 -3.73 16.41 0.20
C PHE A 67 -4.84 17.39 -0.21
N SER A 68 -4.53 18.37 -1.05
CA SER A 68 -5.49 19.36 -1.52
C SER A 68 -6.63 18.77 -2.37
N LYS A 69 -6.37 17.65 -3.06
CA LYS A 69 -7.36 16.91 -3.86
C LYS A 69 -8.17 15.94 -3.00
N LEU A 70 -7.53 15.35 -1.98
CA LEU A 70 -8.15 14.38 -1.09
C LEU A 70 -9.00 15.05 0.00
N TRP A 71 -8.71 16.31 0.34
CA TRP A 71 -9.42 17.04 1.37
C TRP A 71 -10.81 17.49 0.90
N PRO A 72 -11.89 16.93 1.48
CA PRO A 72 -13.25 17.14 0.97
C PRO A 72 -13.86 18.47 1.36
N PHE A 73 -13.26 19.20 2.31
CA PHE A 73 -13.83 20.42 2.84
C PHE A 73 -13.37 21.67 2.07
N LYS A 74 -14.31 22.60 1.85
CA LYS A 74 -14.07 23.95 1.31
C LYS A 74 -14.75 25.00 2.18
N LYS A 75 -14.33 26.25 2.09
CA LYS A 75 -15.06 27.34 2.73
C LYS A 75 -16.38 27.57 1.99
N PRO A 76 -17.56 27.53 2.69
CA PRO A 76 -18.83 27.74 2.07
C PRO A 76 -18.94 29.19 1.55
N LYS A 77 -19.57 29.39 0.41
CA LYS A 77 -19.95 30.72 -0.08
C LYS A 77 -21.21 31.19 0.66
N LYS A 78 -21.37 32.52 0.74
CA LYS A 78 -22.51 33.15 1.40
C LYS A 78 -23.82 32.67 0.76
N GLY A 79 -24.65 31.94 1.55
CA GLY A 79 -25.91 31.35 1.06
C GLY A 79 -25.86 29.85 0.70
N GLU A 80 -24.66 29.24 0.67
CA GLU A 80 -24.50 27.77 0.56
C GLU A 80 -24.66 27.16 1.97
N GLY A 81 -25.75 26.44 2.23
CA GLY A 81 -25.94 25.72 3.50
C GLY A 81 -24.84 24.68 3.80
N PHE A 82 -25.11 23.74 4.70
CA PHE A 82 -24.17 22.70 5.13
C PHE A 82 -23.51 21.91 3.95
N VAL A 83 -24.24 21.70 2.86
CA VAL A 83 -23.73 21.03 1.64
C VAL A 83 -22.61 21.86 0.98
N GLY A 84 -22.61 23.17 1.11
CA GLY A 84 -21.58 24.06 0.59
C GLY A 84 -20.21 23.89 1.25
N LEU A 85 -20.11 23.18 2.39
CA LEU A 85 -18.85 22.83 3.03
C LEU A 85 -18.06 21.75 2.29
N PHE A 86 -18.72 20.97 1.44
CA PHE A 86 -18.10 19.83 0.79
C PHE A 86 -17.76 20.11 -0.68
N LYS A 87 -16.58 19.67 -1.11
CA LYS A 87 -16.21 19.56 -2.51
C LYS A 87 -16.88 18.31 -3.07
N MET A 88 -17.98 18.46 -3.79
CA MET A 88 -18.74 17.31 -4.32
C MET A 88 -17.89 16.39 -5.20
N GLU A 89 -16.91 16.93 -5.91
CA GLU A 89 -15.97 16.15 -6.72
C GLU A 89 -15.13 15.19 -5.84
N THR A 90 -14.65 15.69 -4.70
CA THR A 90 -13.85 14.87 -3.74
C THR A 90 -14.74 13.84 -3.04
N VAL A 91 -15.98 14.22 -2.68
CA VAL A 91 -16.94 13.27 -2.08
C VAL A 91 -17.28 12.15 -3.07
N MET A 92 -17.49 12.49 -4.35
CA MET A 92 -17.72 11.50 -5.39
C MET A 92 -16.50 10.60 -5.63
N LEU A 93 -15.28 11.16 -5.54
CA LEU A 93 -14.04 10.37 -5.59
C LEU A 93 -13.99 9.35 -4.46
N TRP A 94 -14.24 9.76 -3.21
CA TRP A 94 -14.27 8.87 -2.06
C TRP A 94 -15.34 7.78 -2.20
N LEU A 95 -16.53 8.14 -2.69
CA LEU A 95 -17.58 7.16 -2.94
C LEU A 95 -17.17 6.11 -3.97
N LYS A 96 -16.53 6.52 -5.08
CA LYS A 96 -16.00 5.61 -6.09
C LYS A 96 -14.92 4.68 -5.50
N VAL A 97 -14.03 5.20 -4.66
CA VAL A 97 -13.00 4.40 -3.98
C VAL A 97 -13.65 3.34 -3.09
N VAL A 98 -14.63 3.73 -2.26
CA VAL A 98 -15.36 2.78 -1.41
C VAL A 98 -16.03 1.68 -2.23
N VAL A 99 -16.75 2.04 -3.30
CA VAL A 99 -17.41 1.07 -4.17
C VAL A 99 -16.38 0.13 -4.84
N ALA A 100 -15.22 0.66 -5.26
CA ALA A 100 -14.18 -0.15 -5.88
C ALA A 100 -13.51 -1.14 -4.92
N ILE A 101 -13.45 -0.83 -3.62
CA ILE A 101 -12.86 -1.72 -2.60
C ILE A 101 -13.81 -2.88 -2.23
N LEU A 102 -15.14 -2.69 -2.35
CA LEU A 102 -16.11 -3.68 -1.91
C LEU A 102 -15.91 -5.10 -2.51
N PRO A 103 -15.70 -5.28 -3.83
CA PRO A 103 -15.47 -6.61 -4.40
C PRO A 103 -14.21 -7.28 -3.81
N SER A 104 -13.13 -6.52 -3.68
CA SER A 104 -11.87 -7.02 -3.12
C SER A 104 -12.02 -7.41 -1.64
N ALA A 105 -12.75 -6.64 -0.85
CA ALA A 105 -13.02 -6.96 0.54
C ALA A 105 -13.91 -8.21 0.69
N ILE A 106 -14.95 -8.34 -0.13
CA ILE A 106 -15.87 -9.48 -0.09
C ILE A 106 -15.16 -10.79 -0.42
N VAL A 107 -14.22 -10.77 -1.35
CA VAL A 107 -13.46 -11.95 -1.75
C VAL A 107 -12.20 -12.12 -0.90
N GLY A 108 -11.44 -11.04 -0.69
CA GLY A 108 -10.15 -11.08 -0.01
C GLY A 108 -10.27 -11.54 1.45
N ILE A 109 -11.14 -10.91 2.24
CA ILE A 109 -11.24 -11.22 3.67
C ILE A 109 -11.54 -12.71 3.97
N PRO A 110 -12.50 -13.38 3.30
CA PRO A 110 -12.76 -14.80 3.55
C PRO A 110 -11.69 -15.77 3.05
N PHE A 111 -10.91 -15.36 2.04
CA PHE A 111 -9.90 -16.20 1.40
C PHE A 111 -8.45 -15.84 1.75
N ASP A 112 -8.25 -14.90 2.66
CA ASP A 112 -6.94 -14.37 3.03
C ASP A 112 -5.97 -15.49 3.47
N ASP A 113 -6.36 -16.28 4.48
CA ASP A 113 -5.55 -17.40 4.98
C ASP A 113 -5.23 -18.44 3.88
N TRP A 114 -6.19 -18.70 2.99
CA TRP A 114 -5.99 -19.64 1.89
C TRP A 114 -5.01 -19.08 0.85
N MET A 115 -5.13 -17.81 0.51
CA MET A 115 -4.22 -17.14 -0.42
C MET A 115 -2.80 -17.10 0.12
N ASP A 116 -2.64 -16.78 1.40
CA ASP A 116 -1.33 -16.77 2.06
C ASP A 116 -0.68 -18.15 2.02
N ALA A 117 -1.42 -19.21 2.33
CA ALA A 117 -0.90 -20.56 2.36
C ALA A 117 -0.49 -21.10 0.96
N HIS A 118 -1.13 -20.64 -0.12
CA HIS A 118 -0.97 -21.25 -1.45
C HIS A 118 -0.30 -20.32 -2.47
N LEU A 119 -0.45 -19.00 -2.35
CA LEU A 119 -0.01 -18.04 -3.35
C LEU A 119 1.19 -17.20 -2.92
N HIS A 120 1.40 -16.99 -1.61
CA HIS A 120 2.53 -16.21 -1.09
C HIS A 120 3.82 -17.03 -1.01
N ASN A 121 4.28 -17.53 -2.16
CA ASN A 121 5.59 -18.14 -2.30
C ASN A 121 6.30 -17.62 -3.55
N ALA A 122 7.63 -17.53 -3.50
CA ALA A 122 8.43 -16.89 -4.55
C ALA A 122 8.19 -17.46 -5.96
N PRO A 123 8.08 -18.77 -6.21
CA PRO A 123 7.80 -19.29 -7.55
C PRO A 123 6.45 -18.89 -8.12
N VAL A 124 5.39 -18.92 -7.31
CA VAL A 124 4.04 -18.52 -7.74
C VAL A 124 4.00 -17.01 -7.98
N VAL A 125 4.56 -16.23 -7.08
CA VAL A 125 4.63 -14.76 -7.20
C VAL A 125 5.41 -14.38 -8.46
N ALA A 126 6.58 -14.99 -8.71
CA ALA A 126 7.36 -14.73 -9.93
C ALA A 126 6.56 -15.03 -11.20
N ALA A 127 5.83 -16.14 -11.24
CA ALA A 127 4.98 -16.47 -12.38
C ALA A 127 3.85 -15.44 -12.57
N MET A 128 3.19 -15.01 -11.48
CA MET A 128 2.10 -14.04 -11.54
C MET A 128 2.54 -12.62 -11.91
N LEU A 129 3.78 -12.24 -11.62
CA LEU A 129 4.33 -10.93 -12.01
C LEU A 129 4.69 -10.85 -13.50
N VAL A 130 4.84 -12.00 -14.18
CA VAL A 130 5.19 -12.07 -15.62
C VAL A 130 3.95 -12.12 -16.52
N ILE A 131 2.80 -12.55 -16.00
CA ILE A 131 1.53 -12.65 -16.74
C ILE A 131 0.77 -11.33 -16.69
#